data_9c3b7e038c565bbd846a01305c1285a4
#
_entry.id   9c3b7e038c565bbd846a01305c1285a4
#
_cell.length_a   1.000
_cell.length_b   1.000
_cell.length_c   1.000
_cell.angle_alpha   90.00
_cell.angle_beta   90.00
_cell.angle_gamma   90.00
#
_symmetry.space_group_name_H-M   'P 1'
#
loop_
_entity.id
_entity.type
_entity.pdbx_description
1 polymer ?
#
loop_
_entity_poly.entity_id
_entity_poly.type
_entity_poly.pdbx_seq_one_letter_code
_entity_poly.pdbx_strand_id
1 'polypeptide(L)'
;MYDCIIIGAGISGCSLAFELSKYSGKVLWLEKNNDVADETTKANSAIIHAGYDPEPDTLMAKYNIWGNKIIPTLCKDLDVPCKNIGSLVVGFSEEDDRTIEMLYKRGVQNGVENQRIIKQPELSVMEPNLNPDCTSALYAPSACIINPWQFAIALSEVAIQNGVRATFWIEEVTSIKKDG
;
A
#
# COMPACT_ATOMS: atom_id res chain seq x y z
N MET A 1 0.41 22.58 24.79
CA MET A 1 0.69 21.15 24.95
C MET A 1 -0.02 20.43 23.82
N TYR A 2 0.59 19.42 23.22
CA TYR A 2 -0.02 18.58 22.18
C TYR A 2 -0.45 17.25 22.80
N ASP A 3 -1.52 16.68 22.28
CA ASP A 3 -2.06 15.38 22.70
C ASP A 3 -1.35 14.24 21.98
N CYS A 4 -0.86 14.50 20.76
CA CYS A 4 -0.09 13.54 19.96
C CYS A 4 1.01 14.26 19.17
N ILE A 5 2.15 13.57 19.00
CA ILE A 5 3.23 14.01 18.11
C ILE A 5 3.51 12.87 17.13
N ILE A 6 3.43 13.17 15.84
CA ILE A 6 3.79 12.26 14.74
C ILE A 6 5.19 12.63 14.27
N ILE A 7 6.07 11.65 14.10
CA ILE A 7 7.44 11.82 13.61
C ILE A 7 7.57 11.09 12.28
N GLY A 8 7.88 11.86 11.22
CA GLY A 8 8.02 11.39 9.86
C GLY A 8 6.76 11.60 9.01
N ALA A 9 6.95 12.00 7.76
CA ALA A 9 5.88 12.23 6.78
C ALA A 9 5.96 11.28 5.57
N GLY A 10 6.40 10.04 5.78
CA GLY A 10 6.12 8.93 4.87
C GLY A 10 4.64 8.54 4.92
N ILE A 11 4.22 7.59 4.08
CA ILE A 11 2.80 7.20 3.98
C ILE A 11 2.17 6.82 5.33
N SER A 12 2.93 6.21 6.24
CA SER A 12 2.45 5.87 7.58
C SER A 12 2.11 7.11 8.41
N GLY A 13 3.00 8.12 8.39
CA GLY A 13 2.77 9.39 9.10
C GLY A 13 1.63 10.18 8.47
N CYS A 14 1.55 10.24 7.14
CA CYS A 14 0.45 10.88 6.40
C CYS A 14 -0.90 10.25 6.74
N SER A 15 -0.97 8.91 6.74
CA SER A 15 -2.19 8.16 7.08
C SER A 15 -2.59 8.39 8.54
N LEU A 16 -1.63 8.40 9.46
CA LEU A 16 -1.91 8.64 10.87
C LEU A 16 -2.38 10.08 11.11
N ALA A 17 -1.74 11.07 10.46
CA ALA A 17 -2.15 12.47 10.55
C ALA A 17 -3.59 12.65 10.01
N PHE A 18 -3.91 12.03 8.87
CA PHE A 18 -5.25 12.02 8.30
C PHE A 18 -6.27 11.40 9.25
N GLU A 19 -5.99 10.22 9.83
CA GLU A 19 -6.92 9.58 10.74
C GLU A 19 -7.11 10.39 12.03
N LEU A 20 -6.04 10.89 12.64
CA LEU A 20 -6.13 11.71 13.85
C LEU A 20 -6.82 13.06 13.61
N SER A 21 -6.76 13.60 12.40
CA SER A 21 -7.43 14.87 12.05
C SER A 21 -8.96 14.80 12.11
N LYS A 22 -9.52 13.61 12.19
CA LYS A 22 -10.97 13.37 12.33
C LYS A 22 -11.46 13.54 13.78
N TYR A 23 -10.54 13.69 14.73
CA TYR A 23 -10.86 13.78 16.15
C TYR A 23 -10.48 15.15 16.72
N SER A 24 -11.14 15.56 17.79
CA SER A 24 -10.80 16.76 18.53
C SER A 24 -9.55 16.52 19.36
N GLY A 25 -8.39 17.00 18.91
CA GLY A 25 -7.10 16.87 19.58
C GLY A 25 -6.06 17.76 18.94
N LYS A 26 -5.03 18.13 19.69
CA LYS A 26 -3.89 18.92 19.19
C LYS A 26 -2.79 17.98 18.71
N VAL A 27 -2.68 17.81 17.42
CA VAL A 27 -1.65 16.97 16.78
C VAL A 27 -0.54 17.84 16.24
N LEU A 28 0.72 17.52 16.62
CA LEU A 28 1.93 18.07 16.01
C LEU A 28 2.54 17.01 15.11
N TRP A 29 2.88 17.39 13.89
CA TRP A 29 3.47 16.50 12.89
C TRP A 29 4.82 17.05 12.42
N LEU A 30 5.89 16.29 12.62
CA LEU A 30 7.28 16.68 12.41
C LEU A 30 7.89 15.89 11.25
N GLU A 31 8.47 16.58 10.26
CA GLU A 31 9.22 15.97 9.15
C GLU A 31 10.57 16.69 8.98
N LYS A 32 11.65 15.91 8.84
CA LYS A 32 13.00 16.45 8.62
C LYS A 32 13.20 17.01 7.20
N ASN A 33 12.53 16.42 6.22
CA ASN A 33 12.60 16.85 4.82
C ASN A 33 11.65 18.03 4.56
N ASN A 34 11.74 18.59 3.36
CA ASN A 34 10.95 19.75 2.96
C ASN A 34 9.52 19.39 2.53
N ASP A 35 9.23 18.11 2.31
CA ASP A 35 7.95 17.64 1.81
C ASP A 35 7.60 16.25 2.36
N VAL A 36 6.36 15.85 2.18
CA VAL A 36 5.89 14.49 2.48
C VAL A 36 6.40 13.50 1.44
N ALA A 37 6.40 12.22 1.81
CA ALA A 37 6.75 11.12 0.91
C ALA A 37 8.17 11.18 0.30
N ASP A 38 9.08 11.92 0.86
CA ASP A 38 10.39 12.21 0.24
C ASP A 38 11.41 11.04 0.30
N GLU A 39 11.05 9.90 0.91
CA GLU A 39 11.91 8.71 0.99
C GLU A 39 11.24 7.48 0.34
N THR A 40 11.08 6.38 1.07
CA THR A 40 10.55 5.09 0.56
C THR A 40 9.17 5.23 -0.10
N THR A 41 8.33 6.13 0.36
CA THR A 41 6.99 6.33 -0.18
C THR A 41 6.99 6.77 -1.65
N LYS A 42 8.01 7.50 -2.09
CA LYS A 42 8.18 7.86 -3.51
C LYS A 42 8.94 6.82 -4.33
N ALA A 43 9.59 5.86 -3.69
CA ALA A 43 10.51 4.90 -4.31
C ALA A 43 10.03 3.46 -4.10
N ASN A 44 8.85 3.14 -4.63
CA ASN A 44 8.24 1.81 -4.55
C ASN A 44 7.52 1.46 -5.87
N SER A 45 6.95 0.25 -5.95
CA SER A 45 6.28 -0.25 -7.15
C SER A 45 4.88 0.32 -7.40
N ALA A 46 4.37 1.14 -6.50
CA ALA A 46 3.03 1.74 -6.59
C ALA A 46 1.86 0.73 -6.67
N ILE A 47 2.07 -0.48 -6.14
CA ILE A 47 1.09 -1.56 -6.18
C ILE A 47 0.34 -1.63 -4.84
N ILE A 48 -0.99 -1.66 -4.93
CA ILE A 48 -1.86 -2.10 -3.85
C ILE A 48 -2.00 -3.61 -4.03
N HIS A 49 -1.21 -4.38 -3.28
CA HIS A 49 -1.12 -5.82 -3.39
C HIS A 49 -2.43 -6.51 -3.01
N ALA A 50 -2.75 -7.62 -3.69
CA ALA A 50 -3.98 -8.39 -3.44
C ALA A 50 -3.96 -9.14 -2.09
N GLY A 51 -2.78 -9.57 -1.59
CA GLY A 51 -2.63 -10.22 -0.30
C GLY A 51 -2.24 -11.69 -0.33
N TYR A 52 -1.82 -12.23 -1.47
CA TYR A 52 -1.39 -13.62 -1.59
C TYR A 52 0.05 -13.87 -1.09
N ASP A 53 0.87 -12.83 -1.01
CA ASP A 53 2.30 -12.94 -0.69
C ASP A 53 2.59 -13.10 0.82
N PRO A 54 1.98 -12.34 1.73
CA PRO A 54 2.28 -12.45 3.16
C PRO A 54 1.89 -13.82 3.75
N GLU A 55 2.71 -14.30 4.71
CA GLU A 55 2.38 -15.51 5.46
C GLU A 55 1.05 -15.35 6.19
N PRO A 56 0.17 -16.39 6.15
CA PRO A 56 -1.11 -16.39 6.85
C PRO A 56 -0.96 -16.13 8.35
N ASP A 57 -2.02 -15.62 8.97
CA ASP A 57 -2.10 -15.34 10.41
C ASP A 57 -1.12 -14.24 10.91
N THR A 58 -0.44 -13.53 10.00
CA THR A 58 0.41 -12.38 10.33
C THR A 58 -0.35 -11.06 10.26
N LEU A 59 0.16 -10.05 11.00
CA LEU A 59 -0.35 -8.68 10.86
C LEU A 59 -0.17 -8.15 9.43
N MET A 60 0.90 -8.57 8.74
CA MET A 60 1.13 -8.21 7.34
C MET A 60 0.01 -8.72 6.44
N ALA A 61 -0.38 -10.00 6.57
CA ALA A 61 -1.50 -10.55 5.81
C ALA A 61 -2.81 -9.82 6.10
N LYS A 62 -3.12 -9.63 7.38
CA LYS A 62 -4.32 -8.92 7.83
C LYS A 62 -4.42 -7.51 7.24
N TYR A 63 -3.36 -6.71 7.38
CA TYR A 63 -3.39 -5.33 6.93
C TYR A 63 -3.24 -5.18 5.42
N ASN A 64 -2.60 -6.14 4.73
CA ASN A 64 -2.56 -6.16 3.28
C ASN A 64 -3.97 -6.34 2.70
N ILE A 65 -4.72 -7.35 3.14
CA ILE A 65 -6.12 -7.60 2.74
C ILE A 65 -7.01 -6.40 3.07
N TRP A 66 -6.88 -5.86 4.26
CA TRP A 66 -7.67 -4.70 4.67
C TRP A 66 -7.35 -3.47 3.82
N GLY A 67 -6.06 -3.17 3.60
CA GLY A 67 -5.62 -2.07 2.76
C GLY A 67 -6.10 -2.21 1.32
N ASN A 68 -6.02 -3.41 0.74
CA ASN A 68 -6.54 -3.68 -0.61
C ASN A 68 -8.03 -3.32 -0.74
N LYS A 69 -8.83 -3.58 0.30
CA LYS A 69 -10.27 -3.29 0.30
C LYS A 69 -10.59 -1.80 0.46
N ILE A 70 -9.85 -1.07 1.31
CA ILE A 70 -10.22 0.31 1.65
C ILE A 70 -9.56 1.37 0.78
N ILE A 71 -8.31 1.15 0.35
CA ILE A 71 -7.52 2.18 -0.36
C ILE A 71 -8.20 2.63 -1.66
N PRO A 72 -8.78 1.78 -2.52
CA PRO A 72 -9.45 2.23 -3.73
C PRO A 72 -10.61 3.21 -3.48
N THR A 73 -11.38 2.98 -2.42
CA THR A 73 -12.46 3.89 -2.01
C THR A 73 -11.89 5.20 -1.49
N LEU A 74 -10.87 5.13 -0.63
CA LEU A 74 -10.21 6.31 -0.09
C LEU A 74 -9.54 7.14 -1.20
N CYS A 75 -8.95 6.52 -2.19
CA CYS A 75 -8.41 7.21 -3.36
C CYS A 75 -9.49 7.97 -4.13
N LYS A 76 -10.66 7.36 -4.30
CA LYS A 76 -11.81 8.03 -4.94
C LYS A 76 -12.28 9.23 -4.13
N ASP A 77 -12.36 9.10 -2.81
CA ASP A 77 -12.79 10.18 -1.92
C ASP A 77 -11.78 11.35 -1.88
N LEU A 78 -10.51 11.05 -2.10
CA LEU A 78 -9.41 12.02 -2.12
C LEU A 78 -9.03 12.50 -3.53
N ASP A 79 -9.75 12.10 -4.58
CA ASP A 79 -9.43 12.39 -5.99
C ASP A 79 -8.02 11.97 -6.41
N VAL A 80 -7.57 10.83 -5.90
CA VAL A 80 -6.25 10.25 -6.22
C VAL A 80 -6.41 9.16 -7.28
N PRO A 81 -5.64 9.19 -8.39
CA PRO A 81 -5.69 8.15 -9.40
C PRO A 81 -5.36 6.78 -8.84
N CYS A 82 -6.31 5.85 -8.96
CA CYS A 82 -6.17 4.45 -8.61
C CYS A 82 -6.82 3.60 -9.69
N LYS A 83 -6.09 2.61 -10.23
CA LYS A 83 -6.59 1.72 -11.28
C LYS A 83 -6.55 0.27 -10.82
N ASN A 84 -7.70 -0.39 -10.83
CA ASN A 84 -7.77 -1.83 -10.65
C ASN A 84 -7.45 -2.49 -11.99
N ILE A 85 -6.25 -3.05 -12.11
CA ILE A 85 -5.76 -3.73 -13.31
C ILE A 85 -5.45 -5.20 -13.07
N GLY A 86 -5.53 -5.65 -11.82
CA GLY A 86 -5.08 -6.97 -11.41
C GLY A 86 -3.55 -7.10 -11.39
N SER A 87 -3.07 -8.28 -11.04
CA SER A 87 -1.65 -8.64 -11.11
C SER A 87 -1.47 -10.07 -11.57
N LEU A 88 -0.32 -10.32 -12.22
CA LEU A 88 0.12 -11.63 -12.66
C LEU A 88 1.47 -11.96 -12.01
N VAL A 89 1.55 -13.11 -11.32
CA VAL A 89 2.83 -13.72 -10.95
C VAL A 89 3.07 -14.85 -11.94
N VAL A 90 4.06 -14.67 -12.81
CA VAL A 90 4.27 -15.54 -13.97
C VAL A 90 5.33 -16.62 -13.69
N GLY A 91 5.13 -17.81 -14.22
CA GLY A 91 6.04 -18.95 -14.15
C GLY A 91 6.54 -19.40 -15.52
N PHE A 92 7.78 -19.88 -15.56
CA PHE A 92 8.46 -20.36 -16.75
C PHE A 92 8.99 -21.80 -16.60
N SER A 93 8.78 -22.39 -15.45
CA SER A 93 9.27 -23.73 -15.09
C SER A 93 8.32 -24.47 -14.16
N GLU A 94 8.51 -25.77 -13.99
CA GLU A 94 7.77 -26.55 -12.99
C GLU A 94 8.02 -26.09 -11.55
N GLU A 95 9.18 -25.51 -11.27
CA GLU A 95 9.50 -24.96 -9.96
C GLU A 95 8.69 -23.67 -9.70
N ASP A 96 8.58 -22.82 -10.72
CA ASP A 96 7.74 -21.62 -10.66
C ASP A 96 6.26 -22.01 -10.50
N ASP A 97 5.79 -23.03 -11.23
CA ASP A 97 4.42 -23.53 -11.10
C ASP A 97 4.11 -24.00 -9.66
N ARG A 98 5.05 -24.67 -8.99
CA ARG A 98 4.92 -25.03 -7.58
C ARG A 98 4.85 -23.80 -6.67
N THR A 99 5.65 -22.79 -6.96
CA THR A 99 5.61 -21.51 -6.23
C THR A 99 4.28 -20.80 -6.42
N ILE A 100 3.76 -20.76 -7.64
CA ILE A 100 2.44 -20.21 -7.98
C ILE A 100 1.32 -20.94 -7.23
N GLU A 101 1.37 -22.28 -7.16
CA GLU A 101 0.40 -23.04 -6.37
C GLU A 101 0.48 -22.76 -4.87
N MET A 102 1.69 -22.57 -4.35
CA MET A 102 1.89 -22.20 -2.94
C MET A 102 1.29 -20.81 -2.66
N LEU A 103 1.57 -19.82 -3.50
CA LEU A 103 1.03 -18.46 -3.38
C LEU A 103 -0.50 -18.45 -3.51
N TYR A 104 -1.05 -19.25 -4.43
CA TYR A 104 -2.50 -19.41 -4.56
C TYR A 104 -3.13 -19.92 -3.26
N LYS A 105 -2.59 -21.00 -2.68
CA LYS A 105 -3.08 -21.57 -1.41
C LYS A 105 -2.99 -20.55 -0.27
N ARG A 106 -1.87 -19.86 -0.18
CA ARG A 106 -1.64 -18.77 0.78
C ARG A 106 -2.66 -17.65 0.62
N GLY A 107 -2.90 -17.20 -0.60
CA GLY A 107 -3.90 -16.18 -0.89
C GLY A 107 -5.32 -16.61 -0.52
N VAL A 108 -5.69 -17.90 -0.73
CA VAL A 108 -6.98 -18.45 -0.24
C VAL A 108 -7.07 -18.35 1.27
N GLN A 109 -6.03 -18.74 2.00
CA GLN A 109 -5.98 -18.65 3.47
C GLN A 109 -6.08 -17.20 3.96
N ASN A 110 -5.43 -16.26 3.27
CA ASN A 110 -5.48 -14.85 3.58
C ASN A 110 -6.82 -14.17 3.20
N GLY A 111 -7.67 -14.83 2.41
CA GLY A 111 -8.95 -14.29 1.97
C GLY A 111 -8.88 -13.40 0.73
N VAL A 112 -7.91 -13.64 -0.17
CA VAL A 112 -7.85 -12.99 -1.48
C VAL A 112 -8.99 -13.51 -2.35
N GLU A 113 -9.85 -12.60 -2.78
CA GLU A 113 -11.06 -12.93 -3.54
C GLU A 113 -10.75 -13.10 -5.04
N ASN A 114 -11.41 -14.07 -5.68
CA ASN A 114 -11.39 -14.29 -7.13
C ASN A 114 -10.01 -14.52 -7.76
N GLN A 115 -8.99 -14.81 -6.97
CA GLN A 115 -7.70 -15.20 -7.53
C GLN A 115 -7.77 -16.59 -8.17
N ARG A 116 -6.98 -16.80 -9.20
CA ARG A 116 -6.95 -18.09 -9.92
C ARG A 116 -5.62 -18.31 -10.63
N ILE A 117 -5.27 -19.58 -10.83
CA ILE A 117 -4.14 -19.94 -11.68
C ILE A 117 -4.64 -20.03 -13.11
N ILE A 118 -3.97 -19.32 -14.02
CA ILE A 118 -4.26 -19.31 -15.46
C ILE A 118 -3.09 -19.92 -16.22
N LYS A 119 -3.39 -20.55 -17.37
CA LYS A 119 -2.44 -21.19 -18.27
C LYS A 119 -2.69 -20.76 -19.70
N GLN A 120 -1.81 -21.17 -20.63
CA GLN A 120 -2.05 -21.00 -22.04
C GLN A 120 -3.31 -21.78 -22.51
N PRO A 121 -4.11 -21.25 -23.47
CA PRO A 121 -3.88 -20.00 -24.22
C PRO A 121 -4.48 -18.74 -23.56
N GLU A 122 -5.16 -18.86 -22.42
CA GLU A 122 -5.81 -17.73 -21.74
C GLU A 122 -4.83 -16.63 -21.37
N LEU A 123 -3.63 -17.03 -20.92
CA LEU A 123 -2.58 -16.09 -20.52
C LEU A 123 -2.15 -15.18 -21.68
N SER A 124 -1.96 -15.74 -22.88
CA SER A 124 -1.62 -14.96 -24.09
C SER A 124 -2.72 -14.03 -24.55
N VAL A 125 -3.98 -14.37 -24.27
CA VAL A 125 -5.12 -13.47 -24.58
C VAL A 125 -5.16 -12.32 -23.59
N MET A 126 -4.87 -12.59 -22.30
CA MET A 126 -4.91 -11.58 -21.24
C MET A 126 -3.73 -10.61 -21.35
N GLU A 127 -2.52 -11.10 -21.63
CA GLU A 127 -1.30 -10.30 -21.76
C GLU A 127 -0.52 -10.74 -23.03
N PRO A 128 -0.86 -10.17 -24.20
CA PRO A 128 -0.26 -10.58 -25.47
C PRO A 128 1.25 -10.30 -25.60
N ASN A 129 1.78 -9.37 -24.79
CA ASN A 129 3.20 -9.01 -24.83
C ASN A 129 4.05 -9.85 -23.85
N LEU A 130 3.44 -10.80 -23.16
CA LEU A 130 4.19 -11.68 -22.25
C LEU A 130 5.05 -12.65 -23.07
N ASN A 131 6.21 -13.00 -22.51
CA ASN A 131 7.08 -14.03 -23.12
C ASN A 131 6.26 -15.32 -23.37
N PRO A 132 6.25 -15.87 -24.60
CA PRO A 132 5.48 -17.06 -24.96
C PRO A 132 5.90 -18.33 -24.19
N ASP A 133 7.11 -18.38 -23.62
CA ASP A 133 7.59 -19.50 -22.81
C ASP A 133 6.94 -19.56 -21.41
N CYS A 134 6.09 -18.58 -21.07
CA CYS A 134 5.36 -18.57 -19.81
C CYS A 134 4.39 -19.76 -19.75
N THR A 135 4.52 -20.58 -18.70
CA THR A 135 3.73 -21.82 -18.50
C THR A 135 2.42 -21.57 -17.79
N SER A 136 2.44 -20.72 -16.77
CA SER A 136 1.29 -20.38 -15.93
C SER A 136 1.44 -19.03 -15.27
N ALA A 137 0.36 -18.52 -14.68
CA ALA A 137 0.41 -17.36 -13.81
C ALA A 137 -0.65 -17.43 -12.71
N LEU A 138 -0.33 -16.87 -11.53
CA LEU A 138 -1.32 -16.52 -10.54
C LEU A 138 -1.92 -15.16 -10.92
N TYR A 139 -3.18 -15.14 -11.24
CA TYR A 139 -3.95 -13.91 -11.48
C TYR A 139 -4.71 -13.49 -10.22
N ALA A 140 -4.48 -12.27 -9.76
CA ALA A 140 -5.19 -11.67 -8.64
C ALA A 140 -5.89 -10.37 -9.10
N PRO A 141 -7.20 -10.42 -9.39
CA PRO A 141 -7.94 -9.31 -9.99
C PRO A 141 -8.10 -8.09 -9.07
N SER A 142 -7.96 -8.26 -7.76
CA SER A 142 -8.11 -7.17 -6.78
C SER A 142 -6.88 -6.27 -6.65
N ALA A 143 -5.75 -6.62 -7.28
CA ALA A 143 -4.57 -5.76 -7.25
C ALA A 143 -4.80 -4.47 -8.04
N CYS A 144 -4.31 -3.35 -7.49
CA CYS A 144 -4.44 -2.03 -8.10
C CYS A 144 -3.07 -1.36 -8.24
N ILE A 145 -3.00 -0.35 -9.08
CA ILE A 145 -1.90 0.62 -9.10
C ILE A 145 -2.40 1.98 -8.63
N ILE A 146 -1.55 2.71 -7.95
CA ILE A 146 -1.84 4.01 -7.35
C ILE A 146 -0.70 4.99 -7.64
N ASN A 147 -0.96 6.31 -7.58
CA ASN A 147 0.10 7.28 -7.46
C ASN A 147 0.43 7.49 -5.96
N PRO A 148 1.54 6.94 -5.44
CA PRO A 148 1.83 6.99 -4.00
C PRO A 148 2.14 8.40 -3.50
N TRP A 149 2.68 9.28 -4.34
CA TRP A 149 2.93 10.69 -3.98
C TRP A 149 1.63 11.45 -3.81
N GLN A 150 0.76 11.40 -4.82
CA GLN A 150 -0.53 12.07 -4.76
C GLN A 150 -1.36 11.57 -3.57
N PHE A 151 -1.29 10.26 -3.28
CA PHE A 151 -1.99 9.70 -2.14
C PHE A 151 -1.47 10.26 -0.80
N ALA A 152 -0.15 10.31 -0.63
CA ALA A 152 0.46 10.90 0.57
C ALA A 152 0.16 12.40 0.69
N ILE A 153 0.26 13.15 -0.41
CA ILE A 153 -0.05 14.59 -0.46
C ILE A 153 -1.53 14.83 -0.09
N ALA A 154 -2.47 14.11 -0.71
CA ALA A 154 -3.89 14.30 -0.45
C ALA A 154 -4.27 14.01 1.01
N LEU A 155 -3.73 12.92 1.60
CA LEU A 155 -3.90 12.64 3.03
C LEU A 155 -3.37 13.78 3.90
N SER A 156 -2.22 14.34 3.53
CA SER A 156 -1.55 15.40 4.27
C SER A 156 -2.31 16.73 4.21
N GLU A 157 -2.79 17.09 3.03
CA GLU A 157 -3.57 18.31 2.83
C GLU A 157 -4.85 18.29 3.66
N VAL A 158 -5.59 17.18 3.64
CA VAL A 158 -6.79 17.03 4.45
C VAL A 158 -6.46 17.09 5.94
N ALA A 159 -5.37 16.44 6.39
CA ALA A 159 -4.96 16.49 7.79
C ALA A 159 -4.66 17.92 8.24
N ILE A 160 -3.92 18.69 7.42
CA ILE A 160 -3.57 20.10 7.71
C ILE A 160 -4.81 20.98 7.69
N GLN A 161 -5.69 20.83 6.71
CA GLN A 161 -6.98 21.57 6.64
C GLN A 161 -7.86 21.31 7.87
N ASN A 162 -7.82 20.11 8.42
CA ASN A 162 -8.54 19.74 9.63
C ASN A 162 -7.83 20.18 10.93
N GLY A 163 -6.69 20.87 10.85
CA GLY A 163 -6.03 21.49 11.99
C GLY A 163 -4.83 20.75 12.58
N VAL A 164 -4.33 19.70 11.92
CA VAL A 164 -3.03 19.11 12.27
C VAL A 164 -1.93 20.13 12.02
N ARG A 165 -1.12 20.43 13.03
CA ARG A 165 0.02 21.34 12.88
C ARG A 165 1.21 20.59 12.31
N ALA A 166 1.49 20.76 11.04
CA ALA A 166 2.66 20.22 10.38
C ALA A 166 3.85 21.19 10.44
N THR A 167 5.05 20.65 10.63
CA THR A 167 6.31 21.38 10.57
C THR A 167 7.30 20.57 9.76
N PHE A 168 7.73 21.15 8.63
CA PHE A 168 8.71 20.57 7.71
C PHE A 168 10.06 21.27 7.85
N TRP A 169 11.14 20.65 7.34
CA TRP A 169 12.49 21.18 7.41
C TRP A 169 12.96 21.46 8.84
N ILE A 170 12.63 20.56 9.73
CA ILE A 170 13.16 20.60 11.10
C ILE A 170 14.42 19.74 11.20
N GLU A 171 15.18 19.95 12.28
CA GLU A 171 16.25 19.01 12.63
C GLU A 171 15.68 17.62 12.89
N GLU A 172 16.44 16.58 12.56
CA GLU A 172 16.04 15.20 12.78
C GLU A 172 15.77 14.93 14.26
N VAL A 173 14.66 14.30 14.57
CA VAL A 173 14.34 13.86 15.94
C VAL A 173 15.28 12.72 16.31
N THR A 174 16.26 12.98 17.17
CA THR A 174 17.30 12.02 17.57
C THR A 174 16.97 11.25 18.85
N SER A 175 16.10 11.78 19.68
CA SER A 175 15.71 11.13 20.94
C SER A 175 14.36 11.58 21.45
N ILE A 176 13.71 10.67 22.19
CA ILE A 176 12.48 10.95 22.95
C ILE A 176 12.81 10.68 24.42
N LYS A 177 12.54 11.65 25.29
CA LYS A 177 12.69 11.50 26.74
C LYS A 177 11.33 11.52 27.41
N LYS A 178 11.15 10.64 28.37
CA LYS A 178 9.97 10.64 29.24
C LYS A 178 10.29 11.51 30.47
N ASP A 179 9.53 12.57 30.63
CA ASP A 179 9.58 13.37 31.86
C ASP A 179 8.66 12.70 32.89
N GLY A 180 9.27 12.16 33.93
CA GLY A 180 8.68 11.74 35.20
C GLY A 180 7.48 10.83 35.20
#